data_cf85e89312716db4a413a70590336b15
#
_entry.id   cf85e89312716db4a413a70590336b15
#
_cell.length_a   1.000
_cell.length_b   1.000
_cell.length_c   1.000
_cell.angle_alpha   90.00
_cell.angle_beta   90.00
_cell.angle_gamma   90.00
#
_symmetry.space_group_name_H-M   'P 1'
#
loop_
_entity.id
_entity.type
_entity.pdbx_description
1 polymer ?
#
loop_
_entity_poly.entity_id
_entity_poly.type
_entity_poly.pdbx_seq_one_letter_code
_entity_poly.pdbx_strand_id
1 'polypeptide(L)'
;MPSTNGRVRAVLTDPFVASFLKAPPEIQKRFGQQLAHLLRDPRHPSLRAAKLDERERRFYARVNDDWRFYYYREGEVYYLVDITPHPK
;
A
#
# COMPACT_ATOMS: atom_id res chain seq x y z
N MET A 1 -24.59 -13.55 -6.54
CA MET A 1 -24.30 -12.44 -5.69
C MET A 1 -22.88 -11.92 -5.89
N PRO A 2 -22.80 -10.69 -6.24
CA PRO A 2 -21.49 -10.15 -6.50
C PRO A 2 -20.63 -10.17 -5.23
N SER A 3 -19.44 -10.57 -5.40
CA SER A 3 -18.48 -10.54 -4.33
C SER A 3 -18.09 -9.11 -4.01
N THR A 4 -18.03 -8.77 -2.74
CA THR A 4 -17.51 -7.47 -2.35
C THR A 4 -16.04 -7.33 -2.73
N ASN A 5 -15.35 -8.45 -2.91
CA ASN A 5 -13.94 -8.43 -3.29
C ASN A 5 -13.72 -7.77 -4.65
N GLY A 6 -14.68 -7.88 -5.56
CA GLY A 6 -14.55 -7.24 -6.85
C GLY A 6 -14.62 -5.73 -6.80
N ARG A 7 -14.98 -5.16 -5.65
CA ARG A 7 -15.10 -3.72 -5.49
C ARG A 7 -13.91 -3.07 -4.81
N VAL A 8 -13.07 -3.87 -4.19
CA VAL A 8 -11.88 -3.35 -3.53
C VAL A 8 -10.91 -2.86 -4.58
N ARG A 9 -10.48 -1.63 -4.44
CA ARG A 9 -9.63 -0.96 -5.44
C ARG A 9 -8.55 -0.17 -4.78
N ALA A 10 -7.52 0.12 -5.57
CA ALA A 10 -6.47 1.03 -5.17
C ALA A 10 -6.44 2.21 -6.11
N VAL A 11 -6.22 3.38 -5.55
CA VAL A 11 -5.98 4.60 -6.30
C VAL A 11 -4.55 5.03 -6.02
N LEU A 12 -3.78 5.23 -7.08
CA LEU A 12 -2.40 5.71 -6.95
C LEU A 12 -2.45 7.23 -7.07
N THR A 13 -2.26 7.91 -5.96
CA THR A 13 -2.30 9.38 -5.98
C THR A 13 -1.08 9.93 -6.70
N ASP A 14 -1.15 11.19 -7.13
CA ASP A 14 -0.03 11.82 -7.84
C ASP A 14 1.26 11.80 -7.02
N PRO A 15 1.25 12.12 -5.72
CA PRO A 15 2.47 12.00 -4.92
C PRO A 15 3.03 10.58 -4.88
N PHE A 16 2.14 9.58 -4.81
CA PHE A 16 2.60 8.20 -4.83
C PHE A 16 3.31 7.88 -6.14
N VAL A 17 2.68 8.24 -7.26
CA VAL A 17 3.25 7.97 -8.59
C VAL A 17 4.62 8.60 -8.72
N ALA A 18 4.76 9.85 -8.27
CA ALA A 18 6.05 10.54 -8.35
C ALA A 18 7.15 9.78 -7.59
N SER A 19 6.83 9.31 -6.39
CA SER A 19 7.79 8.53 -5.59
C SER A 19 8.05 7.16 -6.20
N PHE A 20 7.01 6.52 -6.71
CA PHE A 20 7.11 5.20 -7.29
C PHE A 20 8.02 5.18 -8.51
N LEU A 21 7.93 6.20 -9.36
CA LEU A 21 8.76 6.28 -10.55
C LEU A 21 10.24 6.46 -10.22
N LYS A 22 10.55 6.94 -9.04
CA LYS A 22 11.94 7.09 -8.58
C LYS A 22 12.47 5.84 -7.88
N ALA A 23 11.60 4.91 -7.55
CA ALA A 23 12.02 3.71 -6.83
C ALA A 23 12.75 2.76 -7.78
N PRO A 24 13.70 1.95 -7.25
CA PRO A 24 14.38 0.94 -8.07
C PRO A 24 13.39 -0.05 -8.68
N PRO A 25 13.70 -0.61 -9.86
CA PRO A 25 12.79 -1.54 -10.51
C PRO A 25 12.37 -2.75 -9.65
N GLU A 26 13.27 -3.27 -8.86
CA GLU A 26 12.94 -4.39 -7.97
C GLU A 26 11.94 -4.00 -6.90
N ILE A 27 11.99 -2.74 -6.45
CA ILE A 27 11.03 -2.23 -5.47
C ILE A 27 9.68 -2.04 -6.13
N GLN A 28 9.64 -1.53 -7.35
CA GLN A 28 8.40 -1.39 -8.10
C GLN A 28 7.73 -2.76 -8.28
N LYS A 29 8.50 -3.76 -8.64
CA LYS A 29 7.98 -5.12 -8.82
C LYS A 29 7.46 -5.69 -7.51
N ARG A 30 8.23 -5.54 -6.44
CA ARG A 30 7.82 -6.07 -5.15
C ARG A 30 6.59 -5.35 -4.62
N PHE A 31 6.50 -4.03 -4.84
CA PHE A 31 5.29 -3.31 -4.47
C PHE A 31 4.06 -3.89 -5.15
N GLY A 32 4.16 -4.23 -6.45
CA GLY A 32 3.04 -4.83 -7.16
C GLY A 32 2.54 -6.10 -6.50
N GLN A 33 3.46 -6.94 -6.04
CA GLN A 33 3.11 -8.15 -5.30
C GLN A 33 2.43 -7.82 -3.97
N GLN A 34 2.96 -6.84 -3.26
CA GLN A 34 2.39 -6.43 -1.98
C GLN A 34 1.02 -5.78 -2.14
N LEU A 35 0.84 -5.02 -3.21
CA LEU A 35 -0.47 -4.45 -3.50
C LEU A 35 -1.51 -5.54 -3.74
N ALA A 36 -1.13 -6.59 -4.46
CA ALA A 36 -2.03 -7.71 -4.67
C ALA A 36 -2.44 -8.35 -3.34
N HIS A 37 -1.50 -8.50 -2.41
CA HIS A 37 -1.83 -9.01 -1.08
C HIS A 37 -2.77 -8.07 -0.35
N LEU A 38 -2.50 -6.76 -0.40
CA LEU A 38 -3.34 -5.79 0.28
C LEU A 38 -4.79 -5.85 -0.20
N LEU A 39 -4.99 -5.99 -1.50
CA LEU A 39 -6.32 -6.01 -2.07
C LEU A 39 -7.07 -7.30 -1.76
N ARG A 40 -6.36 -8.39 -1.54
CA ARG A 40 -6.97 -9.67 -1.16
C ARG A 40 -7.20 -9.79 0.33
N ASP A 41 -6.19 -9.42 1.10
CA ASP A 41 -6.21 -9.60 2.54
C ASP A 41 -5.26 -8.60 3.18
N PRO A 42 -5.79 -7.48 3.69
CA PRO A 42 -4.92 -6.45 4.29
C PRO A 42 -4.18 -6.93 5.55
N ARG A 43 -4.54 -8.11 6.06
CA ARG A 43 -3.84 -8.70 7.20
C ARG A 43 -2.77 -9.70 6.79
N HIS A 44 -2.49 -9.77 5.48
CA HIS A 44 -1.47 -10.71 5.02
C HIS A 44 -0.14 -10.47 5.76
N PRO A 45 0.49 -11.53 6.29
CA PRO A 45 1.67 -11.33 7.16
C PRO A 45 2.81 -10.59 6.52
N SER A 46 3.02 -10.76 5.20
CA SER A 46 4.15 -10.11 4.54
C SER A 46 4.02 -8.59 4.52
N LEU A 47 2.81 -8.07 4.65
CA LEU A 47 2.57 -6.62 4.64
C LEU A 47 3.03 -5.96 5.94
N ARG A 48 2.89 -6.65 7.05
CA ARG A 48 3.11 -6.07 8.38
C ARG A 48 2.44 -4.71 8.50
N ALA A 49 1.20 -4.64 8.01
CA ALA A 49 0.46 -3.39 7.99
C ALA A 49 0.18 -2.91 9.41
N ALA A 50 0.34 -1.61 9.62
CA ALA A 50 0.09 -1.00 10.90
C ALA A 50 -0.50 0.38 10.72
N LYS A 51 -1.24 0.82 11.73
CA LYS A 51 -1.81 2.16 11.71
C LYS A 51 -0.74 3.18 11.97
N LEU A 52 -0.72 4.21 11.15
CA LEU A 52 0.14 5.36 11.35
C LEU A 52 -0.53 6.39 12.24
N ASP A 53 -1.85 6.55 12.05
CA ASP A 53 -2.63 7.53 12.78
C ASP A 53 -4.07 7.01 12.88
N GLU A 54 -4.55 6.81 14.11
CA GLU A 54 -5.90 6.30 14.32
C GLU A 54 -6.99 7.27 13.87
N ARG A 55 -6.74 8.56 14.00
CA ARG A 55 -7.75 9.57 13.66
C ARG A 55 -7.98 9.66 12.17
N GLU A 56 -6.92 9.53 11.39
CA GLU A 56 -6.98 9.75 9.95
C GLU A 56 -7.06 8.47 9.15
N ARG A 57 -7.09 7.33 9.84
CA ARG A 57 -7.15 6.02 9.19
C ARG A 57 -6.01 5.80 8.21
N ARG A 58 -4.85 6.32 8.55
CA ARG A 58 -3.67 6.14 7.74
C ARG A 58 -2.90 4.92 8.20
N PHE A 59 -2.32 4.24 7.24
CA PHE A 59 -1.61 2.99 7.46
C PHE A 59 -0.32 3.01 6.69
N TYR A 60 0.58 2.14 7.10
CA TYR A 60 1.73 1.83 6.28
C TYR A 60 1.92 0.32 6.24
N ALA A 61 2.59 -0.14 5.18
CA ALA A 61 2.87 -1.54 5.01
C ALA A 61 4.25 -1.70 4.39
N ARG A 62 4.77 -2.90 4.48
CA ARG A 62 6.12 -3.19 4.05
C ARG A 62 6.15 -3.58 2.58
N VAL A 63 7.04 -2.96 1.80
CA VAL A 63 7.39 -3.48 0.47
C VAL A 63 8.39 -4.63 0.66
N ASN A 64 9.47 -4.36 1.38
CA ASN A 64 10.44 -5.33 1.84
C ASN A 64 11.06 -4.79 3.14
N ASP A 65 12.22 -5.31 3.56
CA ASP A 65 12.82 -4.85 4.81
C ASP A 65 13.25 -3.38 4.78
N ASP A 66 13.51 -2.86 3.60
CA ASP A 66 14.09 -1.52 3.46
C ASP A 66 13.13 -0.47 2.93
N TRP A 67 11.95 -0.87 2.48
CA TRP A 67 11.00 0.05 1.86
C TRP A 67 9.62 -0.10 2.45
N ARG A 68 8.89 1.02 2.57
CA ARG A 68 7.51 1.07 3.06
C ARG A 68 6.64 1.82 2.08
N PHE A 69 5.33 1.50 2.07
CA PHE A 69 4.36 2.31 1.37
C PHE A 69 3.26 2.73 2.33
N TYR A 70 2.63 3.86 2.01
CA TYR A 70 1.68 4.51 2.90
C TYR A 70 0.36 4.66 2.19
N TYR A 71 -0.72 4.41 2.91
CA TYR A 71 -2.05 4.46 2.31
C TYR A 71 -3.08 4.84 3.37
N TYR A 72 -4.23 5.31 2.90
CA TYR A 72 -5.40 5.39 3.76
C TYR A 72 -6.56 4.70 3.07
N ARG A 73 -7.59 4.40 3.84
CA ARG A 73 -8.72 3.64 3.34
C ARG A 73 -10.02 4.39 3.55
N GLU A 74 -10.83 4.46 2.49
CA GLU A 74 -12.20 4.95 2.56
C GLU A 74 -13.11 3.93 1.92
N GLY A 75 -13.98 3.30 2.72
CA GLY A 75 -14.82 2.22 2.22
C GLY A 75 -13.98 1.08 1.67
N GLU A 76 -14.15 0.80 0.41
CA GLU A 76 -13.43 -0.28 -0.28
C GLU A 76 -12.29 0.24 -1.14
N VAL A 77 -11.87 1.48 -0.93
CA VAL A 77 -10.82 2.09 -1.73
C VAL A 77 -9.61 2.35 -0.86
N TYR A 78 -8.45 1.89 -1.33
CA TYR A 78 -7.17 2.22 -0.74
C TYR A 78 -6.52 3.31 -1.56
N TYR A 79 -6.17 4.42 -0.91
CA TYR A 79 -5.49 5.52 -1.57
C TYR A 79 -4.01 5.44 -1.22
N LEU A 80 -3.19 5.10 -2.19
CA LEU A 80 -1.74 5.00 -2.01
C LEU A 80 -1.16 6.40 -2.09
N VAL A 81 -0.45 6.83 -1.06
CA VAL A 81 -0.01 8.21 -0.96
C VAL A 81 1.49 8.39 -1.05
N ASP A 82 2.26 7.36 -0.71
CA ASP A 82 3.71 7.47 -0.82
C ASP A 82 4.37 6.09 -0.77
N ILE A 83 5.60 6.02 -1.24
CA ILE A 83 6.46 4.85 -1.12
C ILE A 83 7.89 5.36 -0.93
N THR A 84 8.53 4.94 0.14
CA THR A 84 9.81 5.51 0.54
C THR A 84 10.72 4.45 1.15
N PRO A 85 12.04 4.69 1.13
CA PRO A 85 12.94 3.87 1.93
C PRO A 85 12.59 4.01 3.41
N HIS A 86 12.67 2.89 4.11
CA HIS A 86 12.45 2.90 5.55
C HIS A 86 13.71 3.40 6.26
N PRO A 87 13.61 4.42 7.08
CA PRO A 87 14.78 4.91 7.80
C PRO A 87 15.33 3.83 8.74
N LYS A 88 16.62 3.74 8.80
CA LYS A 88 17.28 2.79 9.71
C LYS A 88 17.76 3.48 10.96
#